data_0bb4c8f2bf23dfa081ab00c91b3f8ecc
#
_entry.id   0bb4c8f2bf23dfa081ab00c91b3f8ecc
#
_cell.length_a   1.000
_cell.length_b   1.000
_cell.length_c   1.000
_cell.angle_alpha   90.00
_cell.angle_beta   90.00
_cell.angle_gamma   90.00
#
_symmetry.space_group_name_H-M   'P 1'
#
loop_
_entity.id
_entity.type
_entity.pdbx_description
1 polymer ?
#
loop_
_entity_poly.entity_id
_entity_poly.type
_entity_poly.pdbx_seq_one_letter_code
_entity_poly.pdbx_strand_id
1 'polypeptide(L)'
;IGYNFKPEEKDLIIFGLLIHDGLKSGLPKEKYTRVDHPILVCNYLKENQDKLTFKPNEIEFICSSIETHMGEWNTDFNGNEVLKKPSNKYQRFIHMCDFLSSKKYLDIKFENNEIVE
;
A
#
# COMPACT_ATOMS: atom_id res chain seq x y z
N ILE A 1 16.26 -9.39 -0.34
CA ILE A 1 16.41 -8.83 -1.68
C ILE A 1 16.52 -7.31 -1.63
N GLY A 2 17.71 -6.75 -1.40
CA GLY A 2 17.95 -5.31 -1.53
C GLY A 2 17.17 -4.36 -0.59
N TYR A 3 16.26 -4.87 0.23
CA TYR A 3 15.48 -4.06 1.15
C TYR A 3 15.95 -4.29 2.59
N ASN A 4 16.52 -3.24 3.17
CA ASN A 4 16.97 -3.25 4.56
C ASN A 4 16.08 -2.34 5.38
N PHE A 5 15.22 -2.94 6.21
CA PHE A 5 14.34 -2.21 7.11
C PHE A 5 14.78 -2.42 8.55
N LYS A 6 14.65 -1.38 9.36
CA LYS A 6 14.83 -1.48 10.80
C LYS A 6 13.71 -2.35 11.41
N PRO A 7 13.94 -3.01 12.57
CA PRO A 7 12.91 -3.87 13.17
C PRO A 7 11.57 -3.16 13.40
N GLU A 8 11.58 -1.93 13.88
CA GLU A 8 10.36 -1.13 14.07
C GLU A 8 9.66 -0.80 12.76
N GLU A 9 10.42 -0.60 11.68
CA GLU A 9 9.86 -0.37 10.34
C GLU A 9 9.21 -1.64 9.80
N LYS A 10 9.82 -2.82 10.05
CA LYS A 10 9.25 -4.11 9.62
C LYS A 10 7.86 -4.34 10.20
N ASP A 11 7.68 -4.06 11.49
CA ASP A 11 6.40 -4.24 12.14
C ASP A 11 5.32 -3.33 11.54
N LEU A 12 5.67 -2.09 11.26
CA LEU A 12 4.75 -1.13 10.64
C LEU A 12 4.42 -1.52 9.19
N ILE A 13 5.40 -2.01 8.44
CA ILE A 13 5.20 -2.49 7.07
C ILE A 13 4.28 -3.71 7.05
N ILE A 14 4.49 -4.67 7.96
CA ILE A 14 3.62 -5.86 8.07
C ILE A 14 2.19 -5.43 8.38
N PHE A 15 1.99 -4.52 9.33
CA PHE A 15 0.66 -4.00 9.62
C PHE A 15 0.04 -3.32 8.39
N GLY A 16 0.81 -2.50 7.68
CA GLY A 16 0.36 -1.85 6.45
C GLY A 16 -0.09 -2.86 5.40
N LEU A 17 0.70 -3.92 5.19
CA LEU A 17 0.34 -4.98 4.24
C LEU A 17 -0.94 -5.71 4.65
N LEU A 18 -1.17 -5.93 5.95
CA LEU A 18 -2.39 -6.60 6.42
C LEU A 18 -3.64 -5.77 6.15
N ILE A 19 -3.57 -4.46 6.16
CA ILE A 19 -4.73 -3.58 6.06
C ILE A 19 -4.86 -2.84 4.73
N HIS A 20 -3.88 -2.91 3.83
CA HIS A 20 -3.84 -2.05 2.63
C HIS A 20 -5.08 -2.15 1.75
N ASP A 21 -5.73 -3.30 1.71
CA ASP A 21 -6.97 -3.54 0.97
C ASP A 21 -8.21 -3.55 1.87
N GLY A 22 -8.10 -3.10 3.12
CA GLY A 22 -9.18 -3.18 4.10
C GLY A 22 -10.48 -2.50 3.67
N LEU A 23 -10.41 -1.43 2.88
CA LEU A 23 -11.57 -0.71 2.35
C LEU A 23 -11.60 -0.73 0.82
N LYS A 24 -11.21 -1.84 0.23
CA LYS A 24 -11.09 -1.99 -1.23
C LYS A 24 -12.34 -1.59 -1.99
N SER A 25 -13.51 -1.92 -1.45
CA SER A 25 -14.79 -1.59 -2.05
C SER A 25 -15.47 -0.36 -1.44
N GLY A 26 -14.78 0.36 -0.58
CA GLY A 26 -15.27 1.58 0.03
C GLY A 26 -15.92 1.40 1.40
N LEU A 27 -16.29 2.54 2.01
CA LEU A 27 -17.01 2.63 3.28
C LEU A 27 -18.05 3.76 3.15
N PRO A 28 -19.36 3.45 3.02
CA PRO A 28 -19.98 2.12 2.94
C PRO A 28 -19.56 1.33 1.69
N LYS A 29 -19.71 0.02 1.76
CA LYS A 29 -19.26 -0.90 0.71
C LYS A 29 -20.01 -0.68 -0.60
N GLU A 30 -19.28 -0.53 -1.70
CA GLU A 30 -19.81 -0.38 -3.05
C GLU A 30 -19.68 -1.67 -3.84
N LYS A 31 -20.27 -1.71 -5.04
CA LYS A 31 -20.28 -2.90 -5.89
C LYS A 31 -18.90 -3.23 -6.48
N TYR A 32 -18.11 -2.20 -6.80
CA TYR A 32 -16.80 -2.36 -7.43
C TYR A 32 -15.67 -1.85 -6.54
N THR A 33 -14.46 -2.31 -6.85
CA THR A 33 -13.25 -1.78 -6.21
C THR A 33 -13.13 -0.28 -6.47
N ARG A 34 -12.89 0.48 -5.41
CA ARG A 34 -12.61 1.92 -5.53
C ARG A 34 -11.13 2.13 -5.82
N VAL A 35 -10.83 2.97 -6.81
CA VAL A 35 -9.44 3.29 -7.16
C VAL A 35 -8.74 4.05 -6.02
N ASP A 36 -9.49 4.81 -5.23
CA ASP A 36 -8.97 5.60 -4.10
C ASP A 36 -8.97 4.84 -2.77
N HIS A 37 -9.17 3.51 -2.77
CA HIS A 37 -9.26 2.75 -1.52
C HIS A 37 -8.02 2.86 -0.62
N PRO A 38 -6.79 3.06 -1.13
CA PRO A 38 -5.66 3.30 -0.23
C PRO A 38 -5.83 4.57 0.60
N ILE A 39 -6.40 5.62 0.02
CA ILE A 39 -6.68 6.88 0.72
C ILE A 39 -7.76 6.66 1.78
N LEU A 40 -8.78 5.85 1.47
CA LEU A 40 -9.87 5.55 2.41
C LEU A 40 -9.34 4.83 3.65
N VAL A 41 -8.46 3.85 3.49
CA VAL A 41 -7.82 3.16 4.62
C VAL A 41 -7.01 4.14 5.46
N CYS A 42 -6.25 5.02 4.84
CA CYS A 42 -5.46 6.03 5.56
C CYS A 42 -6.35 6.96 6.36
N ASN A 43 -7.42 7.45 5.77
CA ASN A 43 -8.37 8.32 6.47
C ASN A 43 -9.02 7.59 7.65
N TYR A 44 -9.39 6.32 7.48
CA TYR A 44 -9.96 5.51 8.54
C TYR A 44 -8.97 5.34 9.71
N LEU A 45 -7.71 5.09 9.42
CA LEU A 45 -6.68 4.99 10.46
C LEU A 45 -6.51 6.30 11.23
N LYS A 46 -6.50 7.43 10.53
CA LYS A 46 -6.36 8.75 11.16
C LYS A 46 -7.57 9.09 12.02
N GLU A 47 -8.78 8.77 11.57
CA GLU A 47 -10.01 9.01 12.32
C GLU A 47 -10.12 8.15 13.57
N ASN A 48 -9.52 6.96 13.57
CA ASN A 48 -9.55 6.02 14.69
C ASN A 48 -8.21 5.94 15.43
N GLN A 49 -7.38 6.94 15.30
CA GLN A 49 -6.03 6.99 15.87
C GLN A 49 -6.03 6.79 17.40
N ASP A 50 -7.03 7.34 18.10
CA ASP A 50 -7.19 7.21 19.54
C ASP A 50 -7.49 5.78 20.00
N LYS A 51 -7.99 4.93 19.10
CA LYS A 51 -8.30 3.52 19.37
C LYS A 51 -7.15 2.60 19.03
N LEU A 52 -6.09 3.11 18.41
CA LEU A 52 -4.93 2.35 18.00
C LEU A 52 -3.76 2.59 18.96
N THR A 53 -2.90 1.59 19.09
CA THR A 53 -1.71 1.69 19.95
C THR A 53 -0.53 2.40 19.27
N PHE A 54 -0.68 2.76 17.99
CA PHE A 54 0.37 3.42 17.23
C PHE A 54 0.44 4.91 17.55
N LYS A 55 1.67 5.45 17.52
CA LYS A 55 1.89 6.89 17.63
C LYS A 55 1.47 7.59 16.32
N PRO A 56 1.15 8.91 16.36
CA PRO A 56 0.78 9.65 15.15
C PRO A 56 1.78 9.53 13.99
N ASN A 57 3.07 9.60 14.28
CA ASN A 57 4.11 9.46 13.28
C ASN A 57 4.19 8.05 12.70
N GLU A 58 3.84 7.03 13.48
CA GLU A 58 3.77 5.65 13.01
C GLU A 58 2.60 5.44 12.06
N ILE A 59 1.44 6.00 12.37
CA ILE A 59 0.26 5.97 11.48
C ILE A 59 0.57 6.69 10.18
N GLU A 60 1.23 7.83 10.24
CA GLU A 60 1.63 8.56 9.04
C GLU A 60 2.61 7.77 8.17
N PHE A 61 3.56 7.07 8.80
CA PHE A 61 4.47 6.17 8.08
C PHE A 61 3.71 5.04 7.38
N ILE A 62 2.78 4.39 8.08
CA ILE A 62 1.94 3.33 7.51
C ILE A 62 1.15 3.86 6.32
N CYS A 63 0.48 4.98 6.47
CA CYS A 63 -0.31 5.60 5.41
C CYS A 63 0.55 5.96 4.21
N SER A 64 1.68 6.63 4.43
CA SER A 64 2.62 6.97 3.36
C SER A 64 3.08 5.74 2.59
N SER A 65 3.28 4.62 3.30
CA SER A 65 3.77 3.39 2.69
C SER A 65 2.72 2.69 1.83
N ILE A 66 1.44 2.74 2.20
CA ILE A 66 0.37 1.99 1.51
C ILE A 66 -0.40 2.82 0.49
N GLU A 67 -0.37 4.15 0.55
CA GLU A 67 -1.19 5.00 -0.31
C GLU A 67 -0.86 4.88 -1.80
N THR A 68 0.33 4.39 -2.13
CA THR A 68 0.79 4.23 -3.51
C THR A 68 0.82 2.78 -3.97
N HIS A 69 0.19 1.86 -3.23
CA HIS A 69 0.32 0.42 -3.53
C HIS A 69 -0.28 0.00 -4.87
N MET A 70 -1.15 0.82 -5.47
CA MET A 70 -1.73 0.54 -6.78
C MET A 70 -0.72 0.68 -7.93
N GLY A 71 0.42 1.37 -7.71
CA GLY A 71 1.43 1.54 -8.73
C GLY A 71 0.90 2.25 -9.97
N GLU A 72 0.96 1.60 -11.13
CA GLU A 72 0.48 2.15 -12.40
C GLU A 72 -1.05 2.25 -12.48
N TRP A 73 -1.77 1.49 -11.66
CA TRP A 73 -3.23 1.51 -11.62
C TRP A 73 -3.74 2.63 -10.71
N ASN A 74 -3.28 3.85 -10.98
CA ASN A 74 -3.50 5.01 -10.12
C ASN A 74 -4.46 6.04 -10.71
N THR A 75 -5.13 5.72 -11.81
CA THR A 75 -6.06 6.64 -12.49
C THR A 75 -7.50 6.16 -12.38
N ASP A 76 -8.44 7.13 -12.48
CA ASP A 76 -9.86 6.84 -12.56
C ASP A 76 -10.28 6.51 -14.01
N PHE A 77 -11.59 6.34 -14.25
CA PHE A 77 -12.14 6.05 -15.58
C PHE A 77 -11.85 7.14 -16.60
N ASN A 78 -11.68 8.37 -16.15
CA ASN A 78 -11.43 9.52 -17.04
C ASN A 78 -9.94 9.74 -17.29
N GLY A 79 -9.07 8.89 -16.76
CA GLY A 79 -7.63 9.00 -16.89
C GLY A 79 -6.99 10.01 -15.95
N ASN A 80 -7.72 10.53 -14.97
CA ASN A 80 -7.17 11.45 -13.98
C ASN A 80 -6.38 10.70 -12.93
N GLU A 81 -5.21 11.22 -12.57
CA GLU A 81 -4.39 10.64 -11.51
C GLU A 81 -5.06 10.86 -10.15
N VAL A 82 -5.44 9.76 -9.50
CA VAL A 82 -6.08 9.76 -8.18
C VAL A 82 -5.05 9.50 -7.09
N LEU A 83 -4.06 8.65 -7.37
CA LEU A 83 -3.02 8.23 -6.44
C LEU A 83 -1.65 8.53 -7.03
N LYS A 84 -0.67 8.76 -6.17
CA LYS A 84 0.73 8.88 -6.58
C LYS A 84 1.32 7.51 -6.83
N LYS A 85 2.38 7.46 -7.63
CA LYS A 85 3.16 6.24 -7.86
C LYS A 85 4.19 6.06 -6.73
N PRO A 86 4.63 4.81 -6.45
CA PRO A 86 5.67 4.56 -5.46
C PRO A 86 6.95 5.35 -5.76
N SER A 87 7.51 6.00 -4.75
CA SER A 87 8.71 6.84 -4.90
C SER A 87 9.82 6.52 -3.92
N ASN A 88 9.56 5.79 -2.83
CA ASN A 88 10.58 5.40 -1.86
C ASN A 88 10.62 3.88 -1.66
N LYS A 89 11.61 3.39 -0.91
CA LYS A 89 11.81 1.94 -0.74
C LYS A 89 10.64 1.25 -0.03
N TYR A 90 9.98 1.92 0.90
CA TYR A 90 8.84 1.36 1.63
C TYR A 90 7.63 1.21 0.71
N GLN A 91 7.33 2.23 -0.06
CA GLN A 91 6.24 2.23 -1.03
C GLN A 91 6.48 1.19 -2.12
N ARG A 92 7.71 1.12 -2.65
CA ARG A 92 8.07 0.12 -3.67
C ARG A 92 7.97 -1.30 -3.13
N PHE A 93 8.36 -1.52 -1.88
CA PHE A 93 8.26 -2.84 -1.26
C PHE A 93 6.81 -3.29 -1.13
N ILE A 94 5.92 -2.42 -0.63
CA ILE A 94 4.50 -2.76 -0.46
C ILE A 94 3.83 -3.00 -1.81
N HIS A 95 4.08 -2.14 -2.79
CA HIS A 95 3.57 -2.35 -4.15
C HIS A 95 4.05 -3.68 -4.73
N MET A 96 5.32 -4.00 -4.52
CA MET A 96 5.92 -5.26 -5.01
C MET A 96 5.25 -6.48 -4.37
N CYS A 97 5.03 -6.46 -3.06
CA CYS A 97 4.35 -7.55 -2.36
C CYS A 97 2.93 -7.74 -2.89
N ASP A 98 2.20 -6.66 -3.08
CA ASP A 98 0.85 -6.69 -3.64
C ASP A 98 0.86 -7.24 -5.07
N PHE A 99 1.76 -6.75 -5.90
CA PHE A 99 1.92 -7.20 -7.28
C PHE A 99 2.22 -8.70 -7.34
N LEU A 100 3.17 -9.18 -6.53
CA LEU A 100 3.54 -10.60 -6.49
C LEU A 100 2.40 -11.48 -6.01
N SER A 101 1.64 -11.03 -5.00
CA SER A 101 0.51 -11.80 -4.48
C SER A 101 -0.62 -11.95 -5.51
N SER A 102 -0.69 -11.07 -6.49
CA SER A 102 -1.68 -11.14 -7.57
C SER A 102 -1.29 -12.11 -8.69
N LYS A 103 -0.05 -12.60 -8.69
CA LYS A 103 0.44 -13.48 -9.76
C LYS A 103 0.02 -14.93 -9.54
N LYS A 104 -0.51 -15.54 -10.58
CA LYS A 104 -0.93 -16.94 -10.57
C LYS A 104 0.28 -17.90 -10.59
N TYR A 105 1.39 -17.47 -11.20
CA TYR A 105 2.63 -18.23 -11.29
C TYR A 105 3.78 -17.36 -10.86
N LEU A 106 4.72 -17.96 -10.12
CA LEU A 106 5.93 -17.26 -9.66
C LEU A 106 7.04 -17.37 -10.69
N ASP A 107 6.88 -16.70 -11.82
CA ASP A 107 7.96 -16.48 -12.79
C ASP A 107 8.53 -15.08 -12.55
N ILE A 108 9.40 -15.01 -11.55
CA ILE A 108 9.93 -13.74 -11.07
C ILE A 108 11.29 -13.50 -11.70
N LYS A 109 11.43 -12.36 -12.38
CA LYS A 109 12.71 -11.90 -12.93
C LYS A 109 13.30 -10.83 -12.04
N PHE A 110 14.60 -10.90 -11.83
CA PHE A 110 15.34 -9.94 -11.04
C PHE A 110 16.28 -9.13 -11.92
N GLU A 111 16.37 -7.84 -11.63
CA GLU A 111 17.32 -6.93 -12.26
C GLU A 111 17.84 -5.98 -11.19
N ASN A 112 19.16 -5.92 -10.99
CA ASN A 112 19.80 -5.10 -9.96
C ASN A 112 19.26 -5.38 -8.55
N ASN A 113 19.02 -6.64 -8.22
CA ASN A 113 18.43 -7.10 -6.95
C ASN A 113 16.99 -6.64 -6.71
N GLU A 114 16.31 -6.15 -7.75
CA GLU A 114 14.90 -5.80 -7.69
C GLU A 114 14.08 -6.69 -8.64
N ILE A 115 12.80 -6.84 -8.32
CA ILE A 115 11.88 -7.63 -9.13
C ILE A 115 11.40 -6.78 -10.30
N VAL A 116 11.45 -7.35 -11.51
CA VAL A 116 10.97 -6.70 -12.74
C VAL A 116 9.49 -7.04 -12.95
N GLU A 117 8.69 -6.03 -13.09
CA GLU A 117 7.25 -6.17 -13.36
C GLU A 117 6.94 -6.49 -14.83
#